data_ecd350937d155b4e36f2fc5ad1485e69
#
_entry.id   ecd350937d155b4e36f2fc5ad1485e69
#
_cell.length_a   1.000
_cell.length_b   1.000
_cell.length_c   1.000
_cell.angle_alpha   90.00
_cell.angle_beta   90.00
_cell.angle_gamma   90.00
#
_symmetry.space_group_name_H-M   'P 1'
#
loop_
_entity.id
_entity.type
_entity.pdbx_description
1 polymer ?
#
loop_
_entity_poly.entity_id
_entity_poly.type
_entity_poly.pdbx_seq_one_letter_code
_entity_poly.pdbx_strand_id
1 'polypeptide(L)'
;MNEMETVIKEERWSLWTRNVVDKYKSMTDDMIKKDLKKTANPIAVCMEHWKGDFNISTLIRNANAFNIEKVYYLGKKRIDRRGCVGTHHYTDIQHLSNGVCDLEDLKNKYTFIAIDNNVSKTHKLRQFDWNKLEKPPLVFFGEEGCGLTEEVLNLADYRIEIEQYGSVRSLNVGTASGIVLFECVQHLKNSKVARMSQTELYDGTCNEQNVPSQLILL
;
A
#
# COMPACT_ATOMS: atom_id res chain seq x y z
N MET A 1 34.83 0.57 29.21
CA MET A 1 33.98 0.56 27.99
C MET A 1 33.53 1.99 27.84
N ASN A 2 33.93 2.65 26.76
CA ASN A 2 33.73 4.09 26.54
C ASN A 2 32.27 4.30 26.16
N GLU A 3 31.63 5.42 26.56
CA GLU A 3 30.22 5.78 26.21
C GLU A 3 29.98 5.68 24.70
N MET A 4 30.97 6.04 23.89
CA MET A 4 30.91 5.92 22.44
C MET A 4 30.82 4.48 21.94
N GLU A 5 31.49 3.52 22.60
CA GLU A 5 31.38 2.08 22.27
C GLU A 5 30.01 1.50 22.67
N THR A 6 29.39 2.04 23.72
CA THR A 6 28.05 1.63 24.17
C THR A 6 27.00 2.14 23.19
N VAL A 7 27.09 3.40 22.78
CA VAL A 7 26.17 4.00 21.78
C VAL A 7 26.28 3.26 20.43
N ILE A 8 27.47 2.99 19.94
CA ILE A 8 27.69 2.23 18.69
C ILE A 8 27.13 0.80 18.81
N LYS A 9 27.22 0.19 19.99
CA LYS A 9 26.70 -1.16 20.24
C LYS A 9 25.17 -1.18 20.30
N GLU A 10 24.54 -0.17 20.90
CA GLU A 10 23.08 0.00 20.95
C GLU A 10 22.51 0.32 19.57
N GLU A 11 23.12 1.22 18.80
CA GLU A 11 22.71 1.48 17.41
C GLU A 11 22.86 0.24 16.53
N ARG A 12 23.95 -0.50 16.65
CA ARG A 12 24.17 -1.76 15.94
C ARG A 12 23.16 -2.82 16.33
N TRP A 13 22.82 -2.95 17.60
CA TRP A 13 21.80 -3.90 18.09
C TRP A 13 20.41 -3.52 17.54
N SER A 14 20.03 -2.24 17.54
CA SER A 14 18.76 -1.76 16.99
C SER A 14 18.62 -2.08 15.50
N LEU A 15 19.68 -1.93 14.70
CA LEU A 15 19.70 -2.26 13.28
C LEU A 15 19.48 -3.76 13.01
N TRP A 16 20.06 -4.65 13.84
CA TRP A 16 19.93 -6.10 13.67
C TRP A 16 18.58 -6.66 14.11
N THR A 17 17.85 -5.97 14.98
CA THR A 17 16.51 -6.37 15.45
C THR A 17 15.36 -5.85 14.58
N ARG A 18 15.67 -5.02 13.57
CA ARG A 18 14.65 -4.48 12.64
C ARG A 18 13.98 -5.60 11.86
N ASN A 19 12.66 -5.52 11.73
CA ASN A 19 11.88 -6.45 10.92
C ASN A 19 11.98 -6.09 9.42
N VAL A 20 13.17 -6.31 8.85
CA VAL A 20 13.47 -6.09 7.43
C VAL A 20 14.19 -7.29 6.85
N VAL A 21 14.12 -7.49 5.54
CA VAL A 21 14.89 -8.52 4.85
C VAL A 21 16.41 -8.24 4.97
N ASP A 22 17.23 -9.26 4.83
CA ASP A 22 18.66 -9.19 5.14
C ASP A 22 19.39 -8.07 4.40
N LYS A 23 19.06 -7.81 3.13
CA LYS A 23 19.67 -6.75 2.34
C LYS A 23 19.50 -5.34 2.94
N TYR A 24 18.47 -5.14 3.78
CA TYR A 24 18.16 -3.84 4.38
C TYR A 24 18.70 -3.68 5.81
N LYS A 25 19.20 -4.72 6.44
CA LYS A 25 19.63 -4.67 7.84
C LYS A 25 20.69 -3.59 8.14
N SER A 26 21.58 -3.33 7.19
CA SER A 26 22.66 -2.34 7.31
C SER A 26 22.33 -0.97 6.71
N MET A 27 21.13 -0.79 6.12
CA MET A 27 20.76 0.44 5.46
C MET A 27 20.02 1.39 6.42
N THR A 28 20.16 2.70 6.19
CA THR A 28 19.33 3.71 6.85
C THR A 28 17.89 3.68 6.33
N ASP A 29 16.93 4.27 7.06
CA ASP A 29 15.53 4.33 6.64
C ASP A 29 15.37 5.03 5.29
N ASP A 30 16.12 6.10 5.05
CA ASP A 30 16.08 6.84 3.78
C ASP A 30 16.65 6.03 2.61
N MET A 31 17.69 5.23 2.84
CA MET A 31 18.23 4.32 1.83
C MET A 31 17.21 3.25 1.46
N ILE A 32 16.53 2.67 2.46
CA ILE A 32 15.49 1.67 2.23
C ILE A 32 14.32 2.28 1.44
N LYS A 33 13.81 3.46 1.84
CA LYS A 33 12.76 4.17 1.10
C LYS A 33 13.14 4.39 -0.35
N LYS A 34 14.36 4.87 -0.58
CA LYS A 34 14.86 5.17 -1.92
C LYS A 34 14.98 3.92 -2.78
N ASP A 35 15.37 2.79 -2.18
CA ASP A 35 15.46 1.53 -2.90
C ASP A 35 14.09 0.94 -3.21
N LEU A 36 13.17 0.91 -2.24
CA LEU A 36 11.80 0.44 -2.44
C LEU A 36 11.06 1.24 -3.52
N LYS A 37 11.27 2.56 -3.57
CA LYS A 37 10.64 3.42 -4.58
C LYS A 37 10.98 3.05 -6.02
N LYS A 38 12.17 2.49 -6.28
CA LYS A 38 12.58 2.07 -7.63
C LYS A 38 11.75 0.92 -8.20
N THR A 39 11.19 0.10 -7.33
CA THR A 39 10.45 -1.11 -7.69
C THR A 39 9.04 -1.13 -7.12
N ALA A 40 8.52 0.04 -6.72
CA ALA A 40 7.19 0.15 -6.15
C ALA A 40 6.13 -0.26 -7.18
N ASN A 41 5.16 -1.05 -6.72
CA ASN A 41 3.98 -1.33 -7.52
C ASN A 41 3.13 -0.05 -7.64
N PRO A 42 2.66 0.34 -8.82
CA PRO A 42 1.90 1.56 -9.05
C PRO A 42 0.46 1.41 -8.51
N ILE A 43 0.35 1.23 -7.23
CA ILE A 43 -0.89 1.04 -6.49
C ILE A 43 -0.85 2.00 -5.31
N ALA A 44 -1.93 2.71 -5.07
CA ALA A 44 -2.14 3.44 -3.83
C ALA A 44 -3.27 2.80 -3.03
N VAL A 45 -3.23 2.95 -1.72
CA VAL A 45 -4.31 2.54 -0.83
C VAL A 45 -4.77 3.70 0.03
N CYS A 46 -6.04 3.75 0.35
CA CYS A 46 -6.60 4.72 1.27
C CYS A 46 -7.45 4.01 2.33
N MET A 47 -7.21 4.30 3.59
CA MET A 47 -8.08 3.87 4.67
C MET A 47 -8.92 5.04 5.13
N GLU A 48 -10.24 4.87 5.02
CA GLU A 48 -11.20 5.85 5.50
C GLU A 48 -11.65 5.46 6.90
N HIS A 49 -11.48 6.39 7.85
CA HIS A 49 -11.87 6.24 9.24
C HIS A 49 -11.57 4.85 9.82
N TRP A 50 -11.12 4.73 11.01
CA TRP A 50 -10.92 3.42 11.66
C TRP A 50 -11.25 3.49 13.15
N LYS A 51 -11.80 2.40 13.65
CA LYS A 51 -11.91 2.14 15.08
C LYS A 51 -10.83 1.13 15.45
N GLY A 52 -9.93 1.53 16.32
CA GLY A 52 -8.79 0.71 16.72
C GLY A 52 -7.58 0.82 15.78
N ASP A 53 -6.44 1.14 16.36
CA ASP A 53 -5.23 1.50 15.62
C ASP A 53 -4.54 0.31 14.92
N PHE A 54 -4.93 -0.93 15.23
CA PHE A 54 -4.33 -2.12 14.63
C PHE A 54 -4.65 -2.29 13.15
N ASN A 55 -5.83 -1.87 12.70
CA ASN A 55 -6.26 -2.05 11.33
C ASN A 55 -5.45 -1.18 10.35
N ILE A 56 -5.29 0.11 10.66
CA ILE A 56 -4.44 1.00 9.85
C ILE A 56 -2.98 0.54 9.88
N SER A 57 -2.49 0.09 11.03
CA SER A 57 -1.14 -0.45 11.17
C SER A 57 -0.93 -1.72 10.34
N THR A 58 -1.92 -2.60 10.30
CA THR A 58 -1.90 -3.82 9.47
C THR A 58 -1.93 -3.47 7.99
N LEU A 59 -2.76 -2.51 7.57
CA LEU A 59 -2.80 -2.02 6.19
C LEU A 59 -1.43 -1.45 5.77
N ILE A 60 -0.80 -0.62 6.61
CA ILE A 60 0.54 -0.06 6.34
C ILE A 60 1.58 -1.21 6.18
N ARG A 61 1.49 -2.23 7.03
CA ARG A 61 2.38 -3.39 6.95
C ARG A 61 2.15 -4.19 5.68
N ASN A 62 0.91 -4.42 5.28
CA ASN A 62 0.57 -5.08 4.02
C ASN A 62 1.04 -4.25 2.82
N ALA A 63 0.83 -2.93 2.83
CA ALA A 63 1.32 -2.03 1.79
C ALA A 63 2.85 -2.11 1.62
N ASN A 64 3.60 -2.15 2.73
CA ASN A 64 5.04 -2.34 2.68
C ASN A 64 5.44 -3.73 2.18
N ALA A 65 4.77 -4.81 2.63
CA ALA A 65 5.06 -6.17 2.22
C ALA A 65 4.89 -6.38 0.70
N PHE A 66 3.91 -5.70 0.10
CA PHE A 66 3.65 -5.73 -1.34
C PHE A 66 4.31 -4.59 -2.11
N ASN A 67 5.16 -3.79 -1.46
CA ASN A 67 5.83 -2.63 -2.01
C ASN A 67 4.87 -1.71 -2.79
N ILE A 68 3.78 -1.29 -2.13
CA ILE A 68 2.78 -0.38 -2.67
C ILE A 68 3.34 1.05 -2.67
N GLU A 69 3.11 1.80 -3.76
CA GLU A 69 3.68 3.13 -3.97
C GLU A 69 3.31 4.11 -2.84
N LYS A 70 2.04 4.12 -2.40
CA LYS A 70 1.53 5.15 -1.50
C LYS A 70 0.42 4.65 -0.59
N VAL A 71 0.44 5.08 0.65
CA VAL A 71 -0.65 4.90 1.62
C VAL A 71 -1.24 6.25 1.97
N TYR A 72 -2.52 6.43 1.72
CA TYR A 72 -3.32 7.56 2.19
C TYR A 72 -4.21 7.13 3.35
N TYR A 73 -4.59 8.08 4.19
CA TYR A 73 -5.60 7.85 5.19
C TYR A 73 -6.39 9.11 5.52
N LEU A 74 -7.67 8.94 5.81
CA LEU A 74 -8.63 9.94 6.24
C LEU A 74 -8.91 9.79 7.74
N GLY A 75 -9.49 10.81 8.35
CA GLY A 75 -9.91 10.76 9.75
C GLY A 75 -8.84 11.23 10.74
N LYS A 76 -8.54 10.45 11.76
CA LYS A 76 -7.62 10.87 12.84
C LYS A 76 -6.20 11.12 12.32
N LYS A 77 -5.63 12.27 12.65
CA LYS A 77 -4.25 12.59 12.24
C LYS A 77 -3.20 11.69 12.88
N ARG A 78 -3.40 11.25 14.12
CA ARG A 78 -2.46 10.37 14.83
C ARG A 78 -2.90 8.93 14.71
N ILE A 79 -1.99 8.07 14.29
CA ILE A 79 -2.15 6.62 14.23
C ILE A 79 -1.20 5.96 15.23
N ASP A 80 -1.63 4.89 15.87
CA ASP A 80 -0.75 4.04 16.69
C ASP A 80 0.12 3.19 15.75
N ARG A 81 1.42 3.39 15.81
CA ARG A 81 2.39 2.76 14.91
C ARG A 81 2.90 1.42 15.42
N ARG A 82 2.52 0.99 16.64
CA ARG A 82 3.02 -0.26 17.24
C ARG A 82 2.74 -1.48 16.36
N GLY A 83 1.55 -1.56 15.77
CA GLY A 83 1.17 -2.63 14.85
C GLY A 83 1.91 -2.64 13.52
N CYS A 84 2.55 -1.51 13.13
CA CYS A 84 3.34 -1.45 11.90
C CYS A 84 4.65 -2.23 11.98
N VAL A 85 5.14 -2.56 13.19
CA VAL A 85 6.41 -3.29 13.40
C VAL A 85 7.58 -2.66 12.61
N GLY A 86 7.65 -1.31 12.61
CA GLY A 86 8.70 -0.53 11.95
C GLY A 86 8.43 -0.20 10.46
N THR A 87 7.50 -0.85 9.77
CA THR A 87 7.29 -0.63 8.32
C THR A 87 6.88 0.80 7.96
N HIS A 88 6.27 1.54 8.89
CA HIS A 88 5.92 2.95 8.71
C HIS A 88 7.13 3.87 8.47
N HIS A 89 8.32 3.44 8.81
CA HIS A 89 9.56 4.17 8.51
C HIS A 89 9.92 4.13 7.03
N TYR A 90 9.51 3.06 6.32
CA TYR A 90 9.89 2.80 4.93
C TYR A 90 8.74 3.00 3.94
N THR A 91 7.50 3.08 4.43
CA THR A 91 6.30 3.28 3.61
C THR A 91 6.05 4.76 3.41
N ASP A 92 5.65 5.18 2.21
CA ASP A 92 5.20 6.53 1.95
C ASP A 92 3.75 6.69 2.41
N ILE A 93 3.55 7.41 3.51
CA ILE A 93 2.26 7.55 4.19
C ILE A 93 1.87 9.03 4.22
N GLN A 94 0.64 9.34 3.82
CA GLN A 94 0.11 10.70 3.81
C GLN A 94 -1.27 10.78 4.44
N HIS A 95 -1.44 11.70 5.38
CA HIS A 95 -2.75 12.07 5.93
C HIS A 95 -3.45 13.06 4.98
N LEU A 96 -4.69 12.76 4.64
CA LEU A 96 -5.57 13.65 3.88
C LEU A 96 -6.37 14.50 4.90
N SER A 97 -5.93 15.72 5.11
CA SER A 97 -6.43 16.59 6.19
C SER A 97 -7.74 17.31 5.85
N ASN A 98 -8.01 17.50 4.56
CA ASN A 98 -9.22 18.16 4.04
C ASN A 98 -10.30 17.17 3.64
N GLY A 99 -10.18 15.91 4.04
CA GLY A 99 -11.18 14.88 3.79
C GLY A 99 -11.39 14.61 2.29
N VAL A 100 -12.65 14.67 1.86
CA VAL A 100 -13.06 14.36 0.47
C VAL A 100 -12.44 15.34 -0.54
N CYS A 101 -12.21 16.61 -0.18
CA CYS A 101 -11.58 17.57 -1.09
C CYS A 101 -10.19 17.12 -1.55
N ASP A 102 -9.40 16.50 -0.65
CA ASP A 102 -8.11 15.95 -1.04
C ASP A 102 -8.24 14.77 -2.01
N LEU A 103 -9.38 14.05 -1.99
CA LEU A 103 -9.66 12.93 -2.90
C LEU A 103 -9.96 13.41 -4.33
N GLU A 104 -10.63 14.54 -4.48
CA GLU A 104 -10.94 15.10 -5.81
C GLU A 104 -9.65 15.38 -6.60
N ASP A 105 -8.62 15.90 -5.94
CA ASP A 105 -7.31 16.12 -6.58
C ASP A 105 -6.65 14.81 -7.01
N LEU A 106 -6.85 13.73 -6.25
CA LEU A 106 -6.30 12.41 -6.55
C LEU A 106 -7.02 11.69 -7.72
N LYS A 107 -8.27 12.08 -8.05
CA LYS A 107 -9.03 11.51 -9.18
C LYS A 107 -8.31 11.67 -10.53
N ASN A 108 -7.54 12.72 -10.69
CA ASN A 108 -6.76 12.93 -11.91
C ASN A 108 -5.62 11.93 -12.06
N LYS A 109 -5.08 11.44 -10.93
CA LYS A 109 -3.94 10.51 -10.90
C LYS A 109 -4.36 9.04 -10.85
N TYR A 110 -5.46 8.72 -10.18
CA TYR A 110 -5.83 7.34 -9.86
C TYR A 110 -7.22 6.96 -10.38
N THR A 111 -7.41 5.66 -10.65
CA THR A 111 -8.73 5.02 -10.73
C THR A 111 -9.15 4.60 -9.32
N PHE A 112 -10.30 5.06 -8.87
CA PHE A 112 -10.79 4.82 -7.50
C PHE A 112 -11.54 3.50 -7.41
N ILE A 113 -11.10 2.64 -6.51
CA ILE A 113 -11.66 1.30 -6.29
C ILE A 113 -12.10 1.17 -4.83
N ALA A 114 -13.40 1.07 -4.60
CA ALA A 114 -13.97 0.84 -3.27
C ALA A 114 -14.06 -0.66 -2.98
N ILE A 115 -13.53 -1.08 -1.83
CA ILE A 115 -13.66 -2.46 -1.35
C ILE A 115 -14.73 -2.49 -0.26
N ASP A 116 -15.88 -3.05 -0.59
CA ASP A 116 -17.00 -3.18 0.33
C ASP A 116 -17.91 -4.36 -0.06
N ASN A 117 -18.31 -5.16 0.92
CA ASN A 117 -19.18 -6.33 0.73
C ASN A 117 -20.67 -6.02 0.95
N ASN A 118 -21.00 -4.82 1.44
CA ASN A 118 -22.35 -4.46 1.86
C ASN A 118 -23.01 -3.45 0.92
N VAL A 119 -22.44 -3.22 -0.25
CA VAL A 119 -22.95 -2.27 -1.25
C VAL A 119 -23.45 -2.98 -2.50
N SER A 120 -24.36 -2.32 -3.23
CA SER A 120 -24.88 -2.85 -4.48
C SER A 120 -23.93 -2.62 -5.67
N LYS A 121 -24.14 -3.42 -6.73
CA LYS A 121 -23.40 -3.30 -8.01
C LYS A 121 -21.87 -3.47 -7.84
N THR A 122 -21.46 -4.50 -7.11
CA THR A 122 -20.07 -4.87 -6.95
C THR A 122 -19.59 -5.81 -8.05
N HIS A 123 -18.28 -5.77 -8.30
CA HIS A 123 -17.55 -6.81 -9.02
C HIS A 123 -16.96 -7.81 -8.02
N LYS A 124 -16.92 -9.08 -8.35
CA LYS A 124 -16.17 -10.05 -7.57
C LYS A 124 -14.67 -9.82 -7.73
N LEU A 125 -13.90 -9.85 -6.64
CA LEU A 125 -12.46 -9.59 -6.66
C LEU A 125 -11.73 -10.44 -7.71
N ARG A 126 -12.01 -11.74 -7.75
CA ARG A 126 -11.36 -12.69 -8.69
C ARG A 126 -11.77 -12.53 -10.14
N GLN A 127 -12.91 -11.89 -10.40
CA GLN A 127 -13.44 -11.69 -11.75
C GLN A 127 -13.15 -10.28 -12.27
N PHE A 128 -12.59 -9.42 -11.43
CA PHE A 128 -12.30 -8.06 -11.84
C PHE A 128 -11.09 -8.01 -12.76
N ASP A 129 -11.28 -7.45 -13.94
CA ASP A 129 -10.20 -7.28 -14.90
C ASP A 129 -9.38 -6.03 -14.58
N TRP A 130 -8.28 -6.21 -13.88
CA TRP A 130 -7.34 -5.15 -13.52
C TRP A 130 -6.64 -4.53 -14.73
N ASN A 131 -6.57 -5.24 -15.88
CA ASN A 131 -5.89 -4.74 -17.08
C ASN A 131 -6.69 -3.67 -17.83
N LYS A 132 -7.98 -3.52 -17.51
CA LYS A 132 -8.82 -2.45 -18.08
C LYS A 132 -8.56 -1.07 -17.47
N LEU A 133 -7.80 -1.00 -16.39
CA LEU A 133 -7.50 0.26 -15.73
C LEU A 133 -6.54 1.09 -16.59
N GLU A 134 -6.93 2.35 -16.82
CA GLU A 134 -6.11 3.33 -17.57
C GLU A 134 -5.15 4.11 -16.66
N LYS A 135 -5.49 4.21 -15.37
CA LYS A 135 -4.70 4.86 -14.32
C LYS A 135 -4.36 3.87 -13.21
N PRO A 136 -3.30 4.12 -12.44
CA PRO A 136 -3.01 3.35 -11.24
C PRO A 136 -4.23 3.29 -10.30
N PRO A 137 -4.51 2.16 -9.65
CA PRO A 137 -5.62 2.09 -8.71
C PRO A 137 -5.27 2.78 -7.38
N LEU A 138 -6.24 3.51 -6.84
CA LEU A 138 -6.33 3.90 -5.44
C LEU A 138 -7.44 3.07 -4.80
N VAL A 139 -7.03 2.14 -3.93
CA VAL A 139 -7.93 1.16 -3.32
C VAL A 139 -8.37 1.64 -1.94
N PHE A 140 -9.68 1.80 -1.75
CA PHE A 140 -10.28 2.29 -0.52
C PHE A 140 -10.75 1.15 0.37
N PHE A 141 -10.44 1.26 1.66
CA PHE A 141 -10.92 0.37 2.72
C PHE A 141 -11.63 1.20 3.79
N GLY A 142 -12.85 0.80 4.15
CA GLY A 142 -13.67 1.45 5.15
C GLY A 142 -13.43 0.94 6.57
N GLU A 143 -14.18 1.48 7.51
CA GLU A 143 -14.21 1.05 8.90
C GLU A 143 -14.93 -0.30 9.06
N GLU A 144 -14.54 -1.10 10.05
CA GLU A 144 -15.13 -2.44 10.33
C GLU A 144 -16.65 -2.43 10.61
N GLY A 145 -17.20 -1.35 11.13
CA GLY A 145 -18.63 -1.30 11.47
C GLY A 145 -19.52 -0.72 10.39
N CYS A 146 -19.08 0.39 9.80
CA CYS A 146 -19.88 1.20 8.89
C CYS A 146 -19.48 1.01 7.41
N GLY A 147 -18.31 0.40 7.13
CA GLY A 147 -17.78 0.32 5.77
C GLY A 147 -17.24 1.67 5.28
N LEU A 148 -17.34 1.91 3.99
CA LEU A 148 -16.97 3.17 3.35
C LEU A 148 -18.14 4.17 3.44
N THR A 149 -17.83 5.47 3.51
CA THR A 149 -18.85 6.53 3.46
C THR A 149 -19.48 6.63 2.07
N GLU A 150 -20.68 7.17 2.01
CA GLU A 150 -21.38 7.41 0.73
C GLU A 150 -20.59 8.37 -0.17
N GLU A 151 -19.85 9.32 0.39
CA GLU A 151 -18.99 10.23 -0.36
C GLU A 151 -17.90 9.46 -1.10
N VAL A 152 -17.18 8.56 -0.44
CA VAL A 152 -16.14 7.74 -1.07
C VAL A 152 -16.76 6.77 -2.08
N LEU A 153 -17.90 6.14 -1.75
CA LEU A 153 -18.61 5.23 -2.64
C LEU A 153 -19.08 5.92 -3.92
N ASN A 154 -19.51 7.19 -3.83
CA ASN A 154 -19.92 7.97 -4.99
C ASN A 154 -18.76 8.45 -5.87
N LEU A 155 -17.59 8.63 -5.28
CA LEU A 155 -16.36 8.94 -6.01
C LEU A 155 -15.73 7.70 -6.67
N ALA A 156 -16.04 6.49 -6.22
CA ALA A 156 -15.45 5.26 -6.73
C ALA A 156 -15.85 4.97 -8.18
N ASP A 157 -14.86 4.65 -9.02
CA ASP A 157 -15.09 4.20 -10.40
C ASP A 157 -15.56 2.75 -10.44
N TYR A 158 -15.07 1.95 -9.49
CA TYR A 158 -15.42 0.55 -9.33
C TYR A 158 -15.65 0.21 -7.86
N ARG A 159 -16.59 -0.70 -7.64
CA ARG A 159 -16.86 -1.31 -6.33
C ARG A 159 -16.57 -2.79 -6.45
N ILE A 160 -15.73 -3.30 -5.55
CA ILE A 160 -15.27 -4.70 -5.56
C ILE A 160 -15.59 -5.32 -4.21
N GLU A 161 -16.07 -6.55 -4.23
CA GLU A 161 -16.31 -7.36 -3.04
C GLU A 161 -15.42 -8.58 -3.00
N ILE A 162 -15.00 -8.97 -1.80
CA ILE A 162 -14.35 -10.25 -1.53
C ILE A 162 -15.44 -11.28 -1.29
N GLU A 163 -15.51 -12.31 -2.12
CA GLU A 163 -16.50 -13.38 -1.96
C GLU A 163 -16.28 -14.11 -0.62
N GLN A 164 -17.35 -14.23 0.15
CA GLN A 164 -17.37 -14.90 1.43
C GLN A 164 -18.41 -16.01 1.41
N TYR A 165 -18.06 -17.18 1.90
CA TYR A 165 -18.92 -18.37 1.84
C TYR A 165 -19.36 -18.86 3.23
N GLY A 166 -18.98 -18.12 4.28
CA GLY A 166 -19.35 -18.42 5.65
C GLY A 166 -20.52 -17.57 6.17
N SER A 167 -20.66 -17.50 7.49
CA SER A 167 -21.74 -16.78 8.16
C SER A 167 -21.42 -15.32 8.51
N VAL A 168 -20.19 -14.90 8.35
CA VAL A 168 -19.77 -13.52 8.69
C VAL A 168 -20.12 -12.54 7.57
N ARG A 169 -20.49 -11.32 7.94
CA ARG A 169 -20.80 -10.27 6.97
C ARG A 169 -19.58 -9.65 6.33
N SER A 170 -18.49 -9.58 7.06
CA SER A 170 -17.26 -8.92 6.61
C SER A 170 -16.03 -9.58 7.22
N LEU A 171 -14.91 -9.45 6.52
CA LEU A 171 -13.59 -9.76 7.04
C LEU A 171 -13.05 -8.56 7.82
N ASN A 172 -12.12 -8.84 8.74
CA ASN A 172 -11.29 -7.77 9.30
C ASN A 172 -10.61 -6.98 8.17
N VAL A 173 -10.61 -5.65 8.26
CA VAL A 173 -10.12 -4.79 7.17
C VAL A 173 -8.63 -4.95 6.92
N GLY A 174 -7.82 -5.23 7.94
CA GLY A 174 -6.41 -5.57 7.77
C GLY A 174 -6.23 -6.85 6.96
N THR A 175 -7.06 -7.88 7.20
CA THR A 175 -7.08 -9.12 6.40
C THR A 175 -7.56 -8.85 4.98
N ALA A 176 -8.65 -8.10 4.82
CA ALA A 176 -9.18 -7.73 3.52
C ALA A 176 -8.14 -6.98 2.68
N SER A 177 -7.39 -6.05 3.28
CA SER A 177 -6.32 -5.31 2.59
C SER A 177 -5.21 -6.23 2.09
N GLY A 178 -4.82 -7.24 2.87
CA GLY A 178 -3.82 -8.23 2.44
C GLY A 178 -4.28 -9.03 1.22
N ILE A 179 -5.53 -9.51 1.23
CA ILE A 179 -6.11 -10.29 0.12
C ILE A 179 -6.18 -9.44 -1.16
N VAL A 180 -6.74 -8.23 -1.06
CA VAL A 180 -6.92 -7.34 -2.23
C VAL A 180 -5.59 -6.89 -2.80
N LEU A 181 -4.62 -6.52 -1.96
CA LEU A 181 -3.31 -6.08 -2.43
C LEU A 181 -2.53 -7.21 -3.07
N PHE A 182 -2.61 -8.43 -2.52
CA PHE A 182 -2.01 -9.61 -3.16
C PHE A 182 -2.57 -9.80 -4.57
N GLU A 183 -3.89 -9.83 -4.72
CA GLU A 183 -4.54 -10.03 -6.02
C GLU A 183 -4.20 -8.90 -6.99
N CYS A 184 -4.28 -7.65 -6.54
CA CYS A 184 -3.96 -6.47 -7.33
C CYS A 184 -2.53 -6.52 -7.90
N VAL A 185 -1.54 -6.83 -7.06
CA VAL A 185 -0.13 -6.92 -7.47
C VAL A 185 0.09 -8.04 -8.50
N GLN A 186 -0.55 -9.22 -8.33
CA GLN A 186 -0.39 -10.31 -9.29
C GLN A 186 -0.87 -9.93 -10.69
N HIS A 187 -1.97 -9.19 -10.78
CA HIS A 187 -2.54 -8.78 -12.06
C HIS A 187 -1.83 -7.58 -12.68
N LEU A 188 -1.41 -6.60 -11.89
CA LEU A 188 -0.81 -5.37 -12.40
C LEU A 188 0.66 -5.48 -12.79
N LYS A 189 1.42 -6.47 -12.31
CA LYS A 189 2.83 -6.66 -12.69
C LYS A 189 3.08 -6.70 -14.21
N ASN A 190 2.12 -7.19 -14.97
CA ASN A 190 2.20 -7.35 -16.43
C ASN A 190 1.30 -6.37 -17.18
N SER A 191 0.66 -5.42 -16.50
CA SER A 191 -0.31 -4.50 -17.09
C SER A 191 0.34 -3.32 -17.82
N LYS A 192 -0.47 -2.59 -18.60
CA LYS A 192 -0.06 -1.31 -19.22
C LYS A 192 0.34 -0.27 -18.17
N VAL A 193 -0.35 -0.23 -17.04
CA VAL A 193 -0.10 0.70 -15.91
C VAL A 193 1.31 0.49 -15.33
N ALA A 194 1.74 -0.76 -15.15
CA ALA A 194 3.10 -1.05 -14.69
C ALA A 194 4.17 -0.58 -15.67
N ARG A 195 3.90 -0.69 -16.98
CA ARG A 195 4.83 -0.23 -18.03
C ARG A 195 4.93 1.29 -18.08
N MET A 196 3.82 2.02 -17.90
CA MET A 196 3.81 3.49 -17.87
C MET A 196 4.65 4.03 -16.72
N SER A 197 4.51 3.48 -15.51
CA SER A 197 5.28 3.90 -14.34
C SER A 197 6.79 3.65 -14.48
N GLN A 198 7.19 2.63 -15.24
CA GLN A 198 8.60 2.36 -15.55
C GLN A 198 9.16 3.33 -16.59
N THR A 199 8.35 3.75 -17.56
CA THR A 199 8.79 4.70 -18.61
C THR A 199 9.02 6.10 -18.04
N GLU A 200 8.18 6.57 -17.12
CA GLU A 200 8.37 7.87 -16.44
C GLU A 200 9.63 7.91 -15.56
N LEU A 201 10.13 6.76 -15.10
CA LEU A 201 11.38 6.65 -14.34
C LEU A 201 12.64 6.64 -15.23
N TYR A 202 12.49 6.35 -16.54
CA TYR A 202 13.62 6.23 -17.49
C TYR A 202 13.87 7.46 -18.36
N ASP A 203 13.08 8.51 -18.28
CA ASP A 203 13.27 9.75 -19.06
C ASP A 203 14.38 10.68 -18.51
N GLY A 204 15.30 10.12 -17.77
CA GLY A 204 16.49 10.77 -17.23
C GLY A 204 17.74 9.89 -17.32
N THR A 205 18.33 9.80 -18.52
CA THR A 205 19.73 9.39 -18.76
C THR A 205 20.28 8.22 -17.90
N CYS A 206 20.16 6.99 -18.40
CA CYS A 206 21.14 5.94 -18.10
C CYS A 206 21.26 4.95 -19.27
N ASN A 207 22.50 4.78 -19.75
CA ASN A 207 22.91 3.87 -20.81
C ASN A 207 22.48 2.40 -20.56
N GLU A 208 21.94 1.77 -21.60
CA GLU A 208 21.61 0.35 -21.70
C GLU A 208 22.84 -0.57 -21.65
N GLN A 209 23.50 -0.74 -20.55
CA GLN A 209 24.57 -1.76 -20.43
C GLN A 209 24.71 -2.43 -19.08
N ASN A 210 23.67 -2.59 -18.27
CA ASN A 210 23.76 -3.49 -17.10
C ASN A 210 22.36 -3.90 -16.60
N VAL A 211 21.70 -4.77 -17.29
CA VAL A 211 20.58 -5.54 -16.72
C VAL A 211 21.12 -6.94 -16.37
N PRO A 212 21.20 -7.30 -15.08
CA PRO A 212 21.53 -8.66 -14.71
C PRO A 212 20.39 -9.60 -15.10
N SER A 213 20.68 -10.59 -15.91
CA SER A 213 19.78 -11.64 -16.42
C SER A 213 19.30 -12.66 -15.36
N GLN A 214 19.17 -12.28 -14.09
CA GLN A 214 18.80 -13.16 -12.98
C GLN A 214 17.46 -12.84 -12.29
N LEU A 215 16.54 -12.18 -12.98
CA LEU A 215 15.19 -11.90 -12.45
C LEU A 215 14.07 -12.59 -13.27
N ILE A 216 14.40 -13.70 -13.89
CA ILE A 216 13.41 -14.64 -14.46
C ILE A 216 13.54 -15.92 -13.64
N LEU A 217 12.54 -16.25 -12.87
CA LEU A 217 12.30 -17.41 -12.02
C LEU A 217 12.26 -17.09 -10.52
N LEU A 218 11.09 -16.72 -10.05
CA LEU A 218 10.35 -17.40 -8.97
C LEU A 218 8.93 -16.84 -8.96
#